data_3bc5deb4767aa725f91a4826c5f5cfd3
#
_entry.id   3bc5deb4767aa725f91a4826c5f5cfd3
#
_cell.length_a   1.000
_cell.length_b   1.000
_cell.length_c   1.000
_cell.angle_alpha   90.00
_cell.angle_beta   90.00
_cell.angle_gamma   90.00
#
_symmetry.space_group_name_H-M   'P 1'
#
loop_
_entity.id
_entity.type
_entity.pdbx_description
1 polymer ?
#
loop_
_entity_poly.entity_id
_entity_poly.type
_entity_poly.pdbx_seq_one_letter_code
_entity_poly.pdbx_strand_id
1 'polypeptide(L)'
;MKKHHLFFVCGLALFMVGCQASQSSKTTEPSKASQETSVSKEVQVLKRGQWEDKLYKKLSNVIKDNGKSSSKYNESAKPYAVFDWDNTTVINDIGEATFTYQIENLDFKMTPEELDKAIRTNIPEDNFKEDHNNKEGNPVNIDKIAKDIVSDYTVLYNEYKGFKGTKSLDEVKQLDEYKDFSAKLRYLYEAIGGTFSSDISYPWVTYLFTGMTSEEVQALSEKSIERALKEDLVYETWVSPESLKGEAGQVEIKFKR
;
A
#
# COMPACT_ATOMS: atom_id res chain seq x y z
N MET A 1 -15.95 11.04 -30.58
CA MET A 1 -14.82 10.74 -29.70
C MET A 1 -15.30 9.69 -28.70
N LYS A 2 -14.86 8.43 -28.82
CA LYS A 2 -15.28 7.32 -27.95
C LYS A 2 -14.35 7.27 -26.76
N LYS A 3 -14.91 7.38 -25.54
CA LYS A 3 -14.16 7.17 -24.29
C LYS A 3 -14.00 5.68 -24.06
N HIS A 4 -12.78 5.19 -24.04
CA HIS A 4 -12.46 3.84 -23.62
C HIS A 4 -12.19 3.83 -22.11
N HIS A 5 -13.06 3.16 -21.36
CA HIS A 5 -12.82 2.83 -19.97
C HIS A 5 -11.97 1.56 -19.92
N LEU A 6 -10.77 1.67 -19.41
CA LEU A 6 -9.88 0.54 -19.19
C LEU A 6 -10.18 -0.06 -17.82
N PHE A 7 -10.83 -1.23 -17.79
CA PHE A 7 -11.01 -2.01 -16.56
C PHE A 7 -9.79 -2.92 -16.37
N PHE A 8 -9.05 -2.70 -15.30
CA PHE A 8 -7.97 -3.60 -14.87
C PHE A 8 -8.58 -4.76 -14.08
N VAL A 9 -8.49 -5.98 -14.63
CA VAL A 9 -8.85 -7.21 -13.92
C VAL A 9 -7.56 -7.86 -13.45
N CYS A 10 -7.26 -7.75 -12.16
CA CYS A 10 -6.22 -8.55 -11.52
C CYS A 10 -6.75 -9.97 -11.26
N GLY A 11 -6.31 -10.92 -12.08
CA GLY A 11 -6.58 -12.34 -11.88
C GLY A 11 -5.60 -12.97 -10.89
N LEU A 12 -6.09 -13.31 -9.70
CA LEU A 12 -5.33 -14.08 -8.72
C LEU A 12 -5.47 -15.57 -9.05
N ALA A 13 -4.41 -16.22 -9.54
CA ALA A 13 -4.36 -17.66 -9.76
C ALA A 13 -4.03 -18.38 -8.45
N LEU A 14 -5.00 -19.07 -7.87
CA LEU A 14 -4.80 -20.00 -6.76
C LEU A 14 -4.30 -21.35 -7.28
N PHE A 15 -3.08 -21.70 -6.93
CA PHE A 15 -2.56 -23.07 -7.11
C PHE A 15 -3.13 -23.99 -6.02
N MET A 16 -3.92 -24.97 -6.44
CA MET A 16 -4.35 -26.09 -5.60
C MET A 16 -3.29 -27.21 -5.69
N VAL A 17 -2.64 -27.48 -4.59
CA VAL A 17 -1.82 -28.69 -4.45
C VAL A 17 -2.73 -29.85 -4.05
N GLY A 18 -2.91 -30.80 -4.95
CA GLY A 18 -3.63 -32.04 -4.68
C GLY A 18 -2.76 -33.06 -3.97
N CYS A 19 -3.18 -33.52 -2.81
CA CYS A 19 -2.63 -34.72 -2.19
C CYS A 19 -3.33 -35.97 -2.73
N GLN A 20 -2.58 -36.83 -3.39
CA GLN A 20 -2.98 -38.20 -3.75
C GLN A 20 -2.94 -39.10 -2.51
N ALA A 21 -4.06 -39.71 -2.18
CA ALA A 21 -4.11 -40.80 -1.20
C ALA A 21 -4.10 -42.13 -1.91
N SER A 22 -3.17 -42.97 -1.51
CA SER A 22 -2.94 -44.35 -1.94
C SER A 22 -4.02 -45.28 -1.39
N GLN A 23 -4.59 -46.11 -2.26
CA GLN A 23 -5.53 -47.19 -1.89
C GLN A 23 -4.75 -48.39 -1.32
N SER A 24 -5.28 -48.98 -0.25
CA SER A 24 -5.03 -50.40 0.11
C SER A 24 -6.33 -51.07 0.53
N SER A 25 -6.63 -52.14 -0.14
CA SER A 25 -7.79 -53.04 0.05
C SER A 25 -7.60 -54.03 1.18
N LYS A 26 -8.64 -54.36 1.96
CA LYS A 26 -9.10 -55.73 2.31
C LYS A 26 -10.33 -55.78 3.21
N THR A 27 -11.41 -56.35 2.71
CA THR A 27 -12.17 -57.56 3.10
C THR A 27 -12.94 -57.60 4.42
N THR A 28 -14.30 -57.57 4.30
CA THR A 28 -15.44 -58.38 4.90
C THR A 28 -15.38 -58.80 6.37
N GLU A 29 -16.36 -58.52 7.18
CA GLU A 29 -17.74 -59.09 7.33
C GLU A 29 -18.57 -58.34 8.42
N PRO A 30 -19.89 -58.63 8.59
CA PRO A 30 -20.86 -57.67 9.09
C PRO A 30 -21.24 -57.83 10.57
N SER A 31 -21.49 -56.75 11.29
CA SER A 31 -22.20 -56.83 12.58
C SER A 31 -22.94 -55.54 12.94
N LYS A 32 -24.24 -55.70 13.14
CA LYS A 32 -25.18 -54.95 13.97
C LYS A 32 -25.40 -53.45 13.71
N ALA A 33 -26.63 -53.20 13.27
CA ALA A 33 -27.27 -51.91 13.27
C ALA A 33 -27.17 -51.19 14.62
N SER A 34 -26.41 -50.12 14.64
CA SER A 34 -26.58 -49.00 15.60
C SER A 34 -27.10 -47.84 14.80
N GLN A 35 -28.23 -47.32 15.19
CA GLN A 35 -28.79 -46.05 14.69
C GLN A 35 -27.76 -44.92 15.03
N GLU A 36 -26.87 -44.66 14.16
CA GLU A 36 -26.11 -43.41 14.20
C GLU A 36 -27.03 -42.28 13.73
N THR A 37 -27.45 -41.49 14.67
CA THR A 37 -28.00 -40.16 14.42
C THR A 37 -26.97 -39.42 13.60
N SER A 38 -27.19 -39.30 12.30
CA SER A 38 -26.35 -38.48 11.41
C SER A 38 -26.48 -37.04 11.86
N VAL A 39 -25.61 -36.62 12.76
CA VAL A 39 -25.33 -35.20 12.96
C VAL A 39 -24.67 -34.74 11.65
N SER A 40 -25.47 -34.16 10.78
CA SER A 40 -24.97 -33.49 9.59
C SER A 40 -23.95 -32.48 10.08
N LYS A 41 -22.62 -32.70 9.83
CA LYS A 41 -21.61 -31.70 10.04
C LYS A 41 -22.04 -30.49 9.23
N GLU A 42 -22.54 -29.47 9.92
CA GLU A 42 -22.85 -28.20 9.29
C GLU A 42 -21.57 -27.70 8.61
N VAL A 43 -21.59 -27.63 7.29
CA VAL A 43 -20.44 -27.18 6.53
C VAL A 43 -20.20 -25.72 6.92
N GLN A 44 -19.11 -25.45 7.60
CA GLN A 44 -18.73 -24.10 7.99
C GLN A 44 -18.46 -23.28 6.74
N VAL A 45 -19.41 -22.43 6.37
CA VAL A 45 -19.41 -21.66 5.13
C VAL A 45 -18.45 -20.47 5.23
N LEU A 46 -18.29 -19.92 6.43
CA LEU A 46 -17.40 -18.78 6.72
C LEU A 46 -16.52 -19.12 7.92
N LYS A 47 -15.21 -18.89 7.81
CA LYS A 47 -14.28 -19.07 8.93
C LYS A 47 -14.67 -18.10 10.06
N ARG A 48 -14.78 -18.62 11.31
CA ARG A 48 -15.25 -17.82 12.44
C ARG A 48 -14.40 -16.57 12.70
N GLY A 49 -13.09 -16.68 12.69
CA GLY A 49 -12.18 -15.54 12.95
C GLY A 49 -12.59 -14.73 14.19
N GLN A 50 -12.34 -13.42 14.12
CA GLN A 50 -12.65 -12.43 15.18
C GLN A 50 -13.97 -11.69 14.96
N TRP A 51 -14.85 -12.20 14.10
CA TRP A 51 -16.14 -11.57 13.80
C TRP A 51 -17.01 -11.45 15.06
N GLU A 52 -17.70 -10.32 15.21
CA GLU A 52 -18.79 -10.16 16.18
C GLU A 52 -19.90 -11.17 15.84
N ASP A 53 -20.53 -11.79 16.87
CA ASP A 53 -21.45 -12.91 16.70
C ASP A 53 -22.64 -12.62 15.78
N LYS A 54 -23.23 -11.46 15.92
CA LYS A 54 -24.39 -11.04 15.12
C LYS A 54 -24.00 -10.83 13.65
N LEU A 55 -22.84 -10.25 13.41
CA LEU A 55 -22.32 -10.02 12.07
C LEU A 55 -21.91 -11.35 11.41
N TYR A 56 -21.21 -12.22 12.13
CA TYR A 56 -20.85 -13.56 11.67
C TYR A 56 -22.07 -14.35 11.21
N LYS A 57 -23.14 -14.39 12.03
CA LYS A 57 -24.38 -15.06 11.68
C LYS A 57 -25.04 -14.48 10.44
N LYS A 58 -25.09 -13.14 10.32
CA LYS A 58 -25.65 -12.48 9.13
C LYS A 58 -24.89 -12.82 7.86
N LEU A 59 -23.56 -12.71 7.88
CA LEU A 59 -22.71 -13.03 6.74
C LEU A 59 -22.81 -14.51 6.37
N SER A 60 -22.76 -15.41 7.34
CA SER A 60 -22.92 -16.84 7.10
C SER A 60 -24.26 -17.17 6.45
N ASN A 61 -25.34 -16.52 6.86
CA ASN A 61 -26.65 -16.69 6.26
C ASN A 61 -26.69 -16.15 4.82
N VAL A 62 -26.14 -14.97 4.56
CA VAL A 62 -26.05 -14.40 3.20
C VAL A 62 -25.32 -15.36 2.26
N ILE A 63 -24.19 -15.90 2.69
CA ILE A 63 -23.41 -16.86 1.88
C ILE A 63 -24.19 -18.17 1.68
N LYS A 64 -24.83 -18.69 2.73
CA LYS A 64 -25.64 -19.91 2.67
C LYS A 64 -26.83 -19.74 1.74
N ASP A 65 -27.52 -18.61 1.80
CA ASP A 65 -28.73 -18.33 1.04
C ASP A 65 -28.47 -18.06 -0.45
N ASN A 66 -27.27 -17.62 -0.82
CA ASN A 66 -26.92 -17.23 -2.17
C ASN A 66 -25.78 -18.08 -2.80
N GLY A 67 -25.08 -18.89 -2.01
CA GLY A 67 -23.97 -19.72 -2.48
C GLY A 67 -24.41 -20.93 -3.31
N LYS A 68 -23.45 -21.65 -3.88
CA LYS A 68 -23.68 -22.82 -4.76
C LYS A 68 -24.58 -23.91 -4.18
N SER A 69 -24.63 -24.04 -2.85
CA SER A 69 -25.45 -25.01 -2.15
C SER A 69 -26.91 -24.55 -1.95
N SER A 70 -27.22 -23.32 -2.29
CA SER A 70 -28.57 -22.75 -2.15
C SER A 70 -29.47 -23.18 -3.30
N SER A 71 -30.72 -23.43 -3.01
CA SER A 71 -31.77 -23.61 -4.05
C SER A 71 -32.02 -22.34 -4.88
N LYS A 72 -31.56 -21.19 -4.42
CA LYS A 72 -31.65 -19.90 -5.13
C LYS A 72 -30.46 -19.65 -6.05
N TYR A 73 -29.44 -20.50 -6.01
CA TYR A 73 -28.24 -20.31 -6.83
C TYR A 73 -28.59 -20.45 -8.32
N ASN A 74 -28.11 -19.50 -9.11
CA ASN A 74 -28.29 -19.50 -10.56
C ASN A 74 -26.91 -19.40 -11.24
N GLU A 75 -26.51 -20.43 -11.96
CA GLU A 75 -25.22 -20.49 -12.68
C GLU A 75 -25.10 -19.41 -13.76
N SER A 76 -26.23 -19.00 -14.36
CA SER A 76 -26.25 -17.93 -15.38
C SER A 76 -26.25 -16.52 -14.79
N ALA A 77 -26.47 -16.39 -13.49
CA ALA A 77 -26.45 -15.12 -12.75
C ALA A 77 -25.77 -15.35 -11.38
N LYS A 78 -24.48 -15.70 -11.45
CA LYS A 78 -23.69 -16.02 -10.26
C LYS A 78 -23.66 -14.84 -9.29
N PRO A 79 -23.97 -15.07 -8.00
CA PRO A 79 -23.74 -14.05 -7.00
C PRO A 79 -22.24 -13.75 -6.88
N TYR A 80 -21.91 -12.49 -6.65
CA TYR A 80 -20.53 -12.04 -6.41
C TYR A 80 -20.50 -11.12 -5.19
N ALA A 81 -19.34 -11.01 -4.57
CA ALA A 81 -19.06 -10.03 -3.53
C ALA A 81 -18.02 -9.03 -4.03
N VAL A 82 -18.24 -7.77 -3.69
CA VAL A 82 -17.28 -6.70 -3.92
C VAL A 82 -16.74 -6.26 -2.56
N PHE A 83 -15.43 -6.18 -2.46
CA PHE A 83 -14.74 -5.71 -1.26
C PHE A 83 -14.02 -4.42 -1.61
N ASP A 84 -14.17 -3.43 -0.76
CA ASP A 84 -13.29 -2.29 -0.72
C ASP A 84 -11.88 -2.76 -0.35
N TRP A 85 -10.86 -2.01 -0.75
CA TRP A 85 -9.47 -2.47 -0.63
C TRP A 85 -8.77 -1.85 0.57
N ASP A 86 -8.51 -0.54 0.54
CA ASP A 86 -7.76 0.16 1.56
C ASP A 86 -8.50 0.21 2.90
N ASN A 87 -7.82 -0.13 3.98
CA ASN A 87 -8.39 -0.26 5.34
C ASN A 87 -9.62 -1.18 5.46
N THR A 88 -9.93 -1.96 4.42
CA THR A 88 -11.01 -2.96 4.40
C THR A 88 -10.46 -4.35 4.16
N THR A 89 -9.80 -4.59 3.04
CA THR A 89 -9.17 -5.88 2.69
C THR A 89 -7.71 -5.91 3.16
N VAL A 90 -7.02 -4.80 3.09
CA VAL A 90 -5.68 -4.60 3.63
C VAL A 90 -5.69 -3.58 4.76
N ILE A 91 -4.68 -3.59 5.61
CA ILE A 91 -4.45 -2.55 6.60
C ILE A 91 -3.63 -1.46 5.94
N ASN A 92 -4.02 -0.20 6.14
CA ASN A 92 -3.49 1.00 5.48
C ASN A 92 -3.81 1.01 3.97
N ASP A 93 -3.00 1.70 3.20
CA ASP A 93 -3.14 1.99 1.77
C ASP A 93 -1.91 1.47 1.03
N ILE A 94 -2.13 0.77 -0.09
CA ILE A 94 -1.02 0.23 -0.91
C ILE A 94 -0.21 1.36 -1.56
N GLY A 95 -0.85 2.45 -1.97
CA GLY A 95 -0.17 3.59 -2.57
C GLY A 95 0.78 4.24 -1.58
N GLU A 96 0.32 4.49 -0.35
CA GLU A 96 1.14 5.04 0.72
C GLU A 96 2.30 4.11 1.12
N ALA A 97 2.04 2.81 1.24
CA ALA A 97 3.07 1.82 1.54
C ALA A 97 4.13 1.76 0.42
N THR A 98 3.69 1.79 -0.85
CA THR A 98 4.58 1.81 -2.01
C THR A 98 5.41 3.09 -2.06
N PHE A 99 4.81 4.23 -1.79
CA PHE A 99 5.49 5.51 -1.74
C PHE A 99 6.56 5.54 -0.63
N THR A 100 6.24 5.08 0.57
CA THR A 100 7.19 4.97 1.67
C THR A 100 8.35 4.04 1.30
N TYR A 101 8.06 2.88 0.70
CA TYR A 101 9.07 1.95 0.20
C TYR A 101 9.96 2.57 -0.87
N GLN A 102 9.38 3.34 -1.80
CA GLN A 102 10.10 4.06 -2.86
C GLN A 102 11.10 5.07 -2.28
N ILE A 103 10.69 5.86 -1.28
CA ILE A 103 11.58 6.80 -0.57
C ILE A 103 12.74 6.05 0.08
N GLU A 104 12.45 5.02 0.86
CA GLU A 104 13.44 4.27 1.64
C GLU A 104 14.50 3.57 0.79
N ASN A 105 14.14 3.20 -0.43
CA ASN A 105 15.05 2.51 -1.35
C ASN A 105 15.61 3.42 -2.45
N LEU A 106 15.24 4.70 -2.47
CA LEU A 106 15.56 5.65 -3.54
C LEU A 106 15.20 5.09 -4.93
N ASP A 107 14.05 4.40 -5.01
CA ASP A 107 13.57 3.77 -6.25
C ASP A 107 12.88 4.81 -7.15
N PHE A 108 13.65 5.78 -7.62
CA PHE A 108 13.24 6.83 -8.55
C PHE A 108 13.97 6.68 -9.87
N LYS A 109 13.31 7.09 -10.97
CA LYS A 109 13.93 7.14 -12.31
C LYS A 109 14.12 8.56 -12.84
N MET A 110 13.92 9.53 -11.97
CA MET A 110 13.97 10.94 -12.31
C MET A 110 15.35 11.54 -12.05
N THR A 111 15.75 12.49 -12.90
CA THR A 111 16.79 13.45 -12.55
C THR A 111 16.30 14.43 -11.49
N PRO A 112 17.19 15.21 -10.82
CA PRO A 112 16.76 16.24 -9.89
C PRO A 112 15.76 17.25 -10.48
N GLU A 113 15.94 17.63 -11.74
CA GLU A 113 15.06 18.55 -12.46
C GLU A 113 13.68 17.93 -12.73
N GLU A 114 13.64 16.65 -13.06
CA GLU A 114 12.37 15.92 -13.26
C GLU A 114 11.64 15.71 -11.94
N LEU A 115 12.37 15.48 -10.84
CA LEU A 115 11.78 15.40 -9.50
C LEU A 115 11.18 16.75 -9.09
N ASP A 116 11.89 17.87 -9.27
CA ASP A 116 11.37 19.22 -8.99
C ASP A 116 10.05 19.47 -9.71
N LYS A 117 10.02 19.14 -11.00
CA LYS A 117 8.80 19.25 -11.79
C LYS A 117 7.68 18.35 -11.28
N ALA A 118 8.00 17.10 -10.96
CA ALA A 118 6.99 16.12 -10.50
C ALA A 118 6.33 16.57 -9.19
N ILE A 119 7.13 16.94 -8.17
CA ILE A 119 6.60 17.32 -6.85
C ILE A 119 5.81 18.63 -6.86
N ARG A 120 6.08 19.53 -7.81
CA ARG A 120 5.34 20.81 -7.96
C ARG A 120 4.10 20.69 -8.84
N THR A 121 3.94 19.59 -9.58
CA THR A 121 2.86 19.46 -10.57
C THR A 121 1.49 19.59 -9.92
N ASN A 122 0.72 20.59 -10.37
CA ASN A 122 -0.64 20.91 -9.92
C ASN A 122 -0.78 21.29 -8.43
N ILE A 123 0.31 21.61 -7.74
CA ILE A 123 0.25 22.06 -6.34
C ILE A 123 0.20 23.60 -6.31
N PRO A 124 -0.79 24.21 -5.64
CA PRO A 124 -0.85 25.65 -5.42
C PRO A 124 0.35 26.15 -4.58
N GLU A 125 0.73 27.42 -4.82
CA GLU A 125 1.85 28.08 -4.10
C GLU A 125 1.46 28.55 -2.69
N ASP A 126 0.19 28.39 -2.31
CA ASP A 126 -0.29 28.76 -0.98
C ASP A 126 0.43 28.00 0.13
N ASN A 127 0.49 28.60 1.31
CA ASN A 127 1.00 27.88 2.47
C ASN A 127 0.10 26.68 2.80
N PHE A 128 0.72 25.60 3.24
CA PHE A 128 -0.03 24.48 3.81
C PHE A 128 -0.76 24.95 5.08
N LYS A 129 -1.78 24.20 5.49
CA LYS A 129 -2.52 24.49 6.73
C LYS A 129 -1.60 24.56 7.94
N GLU A 130 -2.01 25.28 8.96
CA GLU A 130 -1.22 25.51 10.19
C GLU A 130 -0.78 24.20 10.88
N ASP A 131 -1.57 23.14 10.78
CA ASP A 131 -1.21 21.81 11.30
C ASP A 131 0.03 21.21 10.60
N HIS A 132 0.42 21.78 9.47
CA HIS A 132 1.62 21.45 8.71
C HIS A 132 2.67 22.57 8.75
N ASN A 133 2.71 23.38 9.80
CA ASN A 133 3.85 24.24 10.05
C ASN A 133 5.08 23.39 10.39
N ASN A 134 6.26 23.92 10.11
CA ASN A 134 7.51 23.25 10.48
C ASN A 134 7.70 23.20 12.01
N LYS A 135 8.76 22.54 12.49
CA LYS A 135 9.03 22.38 13.93
C LYS A 135 9.23 23.72 14.66
N GLU A 136 9.65 24.75 13.95
CA GLU A 136 9.81 26.13 14.47
C GLU A 136 8.48 26.90 14.48
N GLY A 137 7.39 26.31 14.01
CA GLY A 137 6.07 26.94 13.92
C GLY A 137 5.88 27.87 12.71
N ASN A 138 6.78 27.83 11.74
CA ASN A 138 6.71 28.67 10.53
C ASN A 138 5.90 27.98 9.42
N PRO A 139 5.15 28.75 8.60
CA PRO A 139 4.43 28.24 7.45
C PRO A 139 5.36 27.65 6.39
N VAL A 140 4.98 26.48 5.89
CA VAL A 140 5.63 25.81 4.77
C VAL A 140 4.72 25.86 3.54
N ASN A 141 5.32 25.94 2.36
CA ASN A 141 4.64 25.82 1.07
C ASN A 141 5.49 25.00 0.10
N ILE A 142 4.92 24.72 -1.06
CA ILE A 142 5.58 23.91 -2.08
C ILE A 142 6.93 24.49 -2.52
N ASP A 143 7.06 25.81 -2.63
CA ASP A 143 8.29 26.43 -3.10
C ASP A 143 9.47 26.21 -2.16
N LYS A 144 9.23 26.38 -0.86
CA LYS A 144 10.27 26.18 0.16
C LYS A 144 10.70 24.72 0.24
N ILE A 145 9.71 23.82 0.40
CA ILE A 145 10.03 22.41 0.65
C ILE A 145 10.57 21.69 -0.58
N ALA A 146 10.10 22.06 -1.78
CA ALA A 146 10.63 21.47 -3.01
C ALA A 146 12.10 21.83 -3.25
N LYS A 147 12.52 23.07 -2.95
CA LYS A 147 13.93 23.46 -3.04
C LYS A 147 14.82 22.59 -2.15
N ASP A 148 14.38 22.35 -0.92
CA ASP A 148 15.13 21.53 0.02
C ASP A 148 15.19 20.08 -0.46
N ILE A 149 14.05 19.48 -0.82
CA ILE A 149 13.95 18.10 -1.34
C ILE A 149 14.86 17.91 -2.57
N VAL A 150 14.84 18.86 -3.51
CA VAL A 150 15.66 18.78 -4.73
C VAL A 150 17.14 18.97 -4.46
N SER A 151 17.50 19.83 -3.51
CA SER A 151 18.88 19.99 -3.05
C SER A 151 19.45 18.67 -2.51
N ASP A 152 18.71 18.06 -1.59
CA ASP A 152 19.10 16.77 -0.99
C ASP A 152 19.13 15.65 -2.03
N TYR A 153 18.10 15.56 -2.86
CA TYR A 153 18.05 14.57 -3.91
C TYR A 153 19.20 14.72 -4.92
N THR A 154 19.66 15.93 -5.18
CA THR A 154 20.82 16.19 -6.03
C THR A 154 22.11 15.58 -5.45
N VAL A 155 22.30 15.69 -4.13
CA VAL A 155 23.41 15.02 -3.44
C VAL A 155 23.26 13.50 -3.56
N LEU A 156 22.10 12.96 -3.21
CA LEU A 156 21.84 11.52 -3.30
C LEU A 156 22.00 10.97 -4.71
N TYR A 157 21.57 11.72 -5.72
CA TYR A 157 21.69 11.36 -7.13
C TYR A 157 23.15 11.23 -7.60
N ASN A 158 24.02 12.06 -7.05
CA ASN A 158 25.46 12.03 -7.37
C ASN A 158 26.24 11.04 -6.49
N GLU A 159 25.75 10.65 -5.33
CA GLU A 159 26.43 9.79 -4.39
C GLU A 159 26.01 8.31 -4.50
N TYR A 160 24.72 8.04 -4.75
CA TYR A 160 24.16 6.70 -4.76
C TYR A 160 24.45 5.94 -6.05
N LYS A 161 24.93 4.69 -5.93
CA LYS A 161 25.25 3.82 -7.08
C LYS A 161 24.02 3.39 -7.91
N GLY A 162 22.81 3.50 -7.36
CA GLY A 162 21.58 3.28 -8.11
C GLY A 162 21.25 4.42 -9.09
N PHE A 163 21.94 5.55 -8.97
CA PHE A 163 21.89 6.71 -9.87
C PHE A 163 23.25 6.90 -10.55
N LYS A 164 23.95 8.00 -10.26
CA LYS A 164 25.25 8.33 -10.88
C LYS A 164 26.46 8.10 -9.98
N GLY A 165 26.24 7.84 -8.70
CA GLY A 165 27.28 7.73 -7.70
C GLY A 165 27.89 6.35 -7.56
N THR A 166 28.59 6.15 -6.46
CA THR A 166 29.31 4.90 -6.15
C THR A 166 28.94 4.29 -4.80
N LYS A 167 28.32 5.06 -3.90
CA LYS A 167 27.92 4.59 -2.57
C LYS A 167 26.76 3.60 -2.63
N SER A 168 26.79 2.61 -1.76
CA SER A 168 25.66 1.70 -1.52
C SER A 168 24.48 2.44 -0.91
N LEU A 169 23.30 1.80 -0.93
CA LEU A 169 22.12 2.35 -0.27
C LEU A 169 22.35 2.55 1.25
N ASP A 170 23.01 1.60 1.90
CA ASP A 170 23.29 1.68 3.34
C ASP A 170 24.24 2.84 3.67
N GLU A 171 25.19 3.15 2.79
CA GLU A 171 26.08 4.28 2.98
C GLU A 171 25.34 5.62 2.80
N VAL A 172 24.50 5.75 1.76
CA VAL A 172 23.73 7.00 1.57
C VAL A 172 22.67 7.21 2.64
N LYS A 173 22.13 6.15 3.23
CA LYS A 173 21.19 6.25 4.37
C LYS A 173 21.81 6.88 5.62
N GLN A 174 23.13 6.93 5.73
CA GLN A 174 23.81 7.61 6.84
C GLN A 174 23.93 9.13 6.61
N LEU A 175 23.77 9.61 5.39
CA LEU A 175 23.86 11.03 5.06
C LEU A 175 22.68 11.80 5.68
N ASP A 176 22.94 13.02 6.07
CA ASP A 176 21.90 13.91 6.56
C ASP A 176 20.93 14.30 5.45
N GLU A 177 21.40 14.41 4.21
CA GLU A 177 20.60 14.66 3.02
C GLU A 177 19.59 13.53 2.76
N TYR A 178 19.93 12.27 3.04
CA TYR A 178 18.98 11.18 2.92
C TYR A 178 17.86 11.30 3.98
N LYS A 179 18.22 11.63 5.22
CA LYS A 179 17.26 11.78 6.31
C LYS A 179 16.33 12.97 6.06
N ASP A 180 16.89 14.09 5.60
CA ASP A 180 16.11 15.29 5.29
C ASP A 180 15.19 15.08 4.09
N PHE A 181 15.72 14.53 3.00
CA PHE A 181 14.95 14.12 1.82
C PHE A 181 13.77 13.23 2.19
N SER A 182 14.04 12.17 2.96
CA SER A 182 13.01 11.20 3.35
C SER A 182 11.93 11.86 4.22
N ALA A 183 12.34 12.63 5.22
CA ALA A 183 11.41 13.32 6.11
C ALA A 183 10.57 14.36 5.35
N LYS A 184 11.21 15.19 4.52
CA LYS A 184 10.52 16.27 3.79
C LYS A 184 9.61 15.74 2.68
N LEU A 185 10.02 14.71 1.95
CA LEU A 185 9.17 14.14 0.90
C LEU A 185 7.96 13.41 1.49
N ARG A 186 8.13 12.68 2.60
CA ARG A 186 7.01 12.03 3.31
C ARG A 186 6.08 13.05 3.97
N TYR A 187 6.65 14.11 4.57
CA TYR A 187 5.88 15.23 5.11
C TYR A 187 5.07 15.94 4.01
N LEU A 188 5.65 16.16 2.83
CA LEU A 188 4.98 16.83 1.71
C LEU A 188 3.71 16.06 1.29
N TYR A 189 3.73 14.74 1.28
CA TYR A 189 2.55 13.91 1.02
C TYR A 189 1.40 14.23 1.99
N GLU A 190 1.69 14.24 3.30
CA GLU A 190 0.68 14.57 4.32
C GLU A 190 0.20 16.01 4.22
N ALA A 191 1.12 16.94 4.00
CA ALA A 191 0.79 18.38 3.92
C ALA A 191 -0.12 18.68 2.72
N ILE A 192 0.13 18.06 1.58
CA ILE A 192 -0.74 18.16 0.39
C ILE A 192 -2.10 17.54 0.68
N GLY A 193 -2.15 16.31 1.21
CA GLY A 193 -3.38 15.62 1.55
C GLY A 193 -4.24 16.35 2.58
N GLY A 194 -3.58 16.93 3.60
CA GLY A 194 -4.26 17.68 4.66
C GLY A 194 -4.72 19.08 4.23
N THR A 195 -4.09 19.67 3.20
CA THR A 195 -4.35 21.05 2.81
C THR A 195 -5.32 21.19 1.63
N PHE A 196 -5.10 20.40 0.59
CA PHE A 196 -5.81 20.55 -0.69
C PHE A 196 -6.90 19.50 -0.89
N SER A 197 -7.74 19.70 -1.91
CA SER A 197 -8.80 18.76 -2.27
C SER A 197 -8.24 17.44 -2.80
N SER A 198 -9.06 16.40 -2.78
CA SER A 198 -8.71 15.07 -3.32
C SER A 198 -8.33 15.10 -4.81
N ASP A 199 -8.90 16.02 -5.58
CA ASP A 199 -8.58 16.20 -7.01
C ASP A 199 -7.12 16.65 -7.22
N ILE A 200 -6.52 17.30 -6.23
CA ILE A 200 -5.12 17.73 -6.22
C ILE A 200 -4.24 16.65 -5.56
N SER A 201 -4.63 16.18 -4.37
CA SER A 201 -3.79 15.35 -3.53
C SER A 201 -3.66 13.91 -4.02
N TYR A 202 -4.75 13.27 -4.50
CA TYR A 202 -4.72 11.86 -4.89
C TYR A 202 -3.83 11.58 -6.12
N PRO A 203 -3.86 12.39 -7.20
CA PRO A 203 -2.97 12.14 -8.32
C PRO A 203 -1.51 12.44 -8.01
N TRP A 204 -1.19 13.24 -7.00
CA TRP A 204 0.16 13.74 -6.77
C TRP A 204 1.21 12.64 -6.61
N VAL A 205 0.93 11.62 -5.81
CA VAL A 205 1.88 10.51 -5.57
C VAL A 205 2.21 9.76 -6.87
N THR A 206 1.31 9.75 -7.84
CA THR A 206 1.54 9.06 -9.12
C THR A 206 2.58 9.76 -10.01
N TYR A 207 2.80 11.05 -9.82
CA TYR A 207 3.85 11.78 -10.56
C TYR A 207 5.25 11.32 -10.17
N LEU A 208 5.42 10.70 -9.01
CA LEU A 208 6.69 10.15 -8.54
C LEU A 208 7.09 8.83 -9.23
N PHE A 209 6.19 8.25 -10.04
CA PHE A 209 6.49 7.12 -10.93
C PHE A 209 6.97 7.57 -12.32
N THR A 210 7.24 8.87 -12.51
CA THR A 210 7.77 9.39 -13.78
C THR A 210 9.01 8.60 -14.22
N GLY A 211 9.04 8.18 -15.49
CA GLY A 211 10.11 7.35 -16.04
C GLY A 211 9.97 5.85 -15.82
N MET A 212 8.97 5.39 -15.06
CA MET A 212 8.67 3.97 -14.86
C MET A 212 7.62 3.45 -15.84
N THR A 213 7.73 2.19 -16.24
CA THR A 213 6.66 1.46 -16.93
C THR A 213 5.63 0.95 -15.93
N SER A 214 4.45 0.53 -16.42
CA SER A 214 3.42 -0.08 -15.57
C SER A 214 3.92 -1.33 -14.83
N GLU A 215 4.75 -2.13 -15.50
CA GLU A 215 5.34 -3.34 -14.94
C GLU A 215 6.35 -3.02 -13.82
N GLU A 216 7.09 -1.93 -13.95
CA GLU A 216 8.03 -1.46 -12.92
C GLU A 216 7.31 -0.92 -11.69
N VAL A 217 6.23 -0.17 -11.88
CA VAL A 217 5.37 0.28 -10.77
C VAL A 217 4.73 -0.91 -10.06
N GLN A 218 4.24 -1.90 -10.82
CA GLN A 218 3.72 -3.13 -10.24
C GLN A 218 4.78 -3.86 -9.41
N ALA A 219 5.98 -4.05 -9.95
CA ALA A 219 7.08 -4.71 -9.23
C ALA A 219 7.50 -3.96 -7.96
N LEU A 220 7.47 -2.63 -7.99
CA LEU A 220 7.72 -1.79 -6.82
C LEU A 220 6.64 -2.02 -5.73
N SER A 221 5.37 -2.03 -6.14
CA SER A 221 4.25 -2.29 -5.23
C SER A 221 4.30 -3.70 -4.64
N GLU A 222 4.64 -4.71 -5.45
CA GLU A 222 4.81 -6.10 -4.97
C GLU A 222 5.90 -6.20 -3.89
N LYS A 223 7.06 -5.57 -4.09
CA LYS A 223 8.14 -5.51 -3.09
C LYS A 223 7.70 -4.83 -1.80
N SER A 224 6.94 -3.74 -1.91
CA SER A 224 6.37 -3.03 -0.76
C SER A 224 5.43 -3.92 0.04
N ILE A 225 4.52 -4.64 -0.64
CA ILE A 225 3.59 -5.60 -0.02
C ILE A 225 4.35 -6.74 0.65
N GLU A 226 5.32 -7.34 -0.06
CA GLU A 226 6.14 -8.42 0.49
C GLU A 226 6.89 -8.02 1.76
N ARG A 227 7.35 -6.76 1.83
CA ARG A 227 7.95 -6.21 3.05
C ARG A 227 6.90 -6.07 4.15
N ALA A 228 5.79 -5.41 3.87
CA ALA A 228 4.73 -5.17 4.84
C ALA A 228 4.15 -6.46 5.45
N LEU A 229 4.10 -7.56 4.67
CA LEU A 229 3.67 -8.88 5.16
C LEU A 229 4.67 -9.55 6.13
N LYS A 230 5.90 -9.07 6.21
CA LYS A 230 6.97 -9.62 7.07
C LYS A 230 7.23 -8.76 8.30
N GLU A 231 6.77 -7.53 8.30
CA GLU A 231 7.01 -6.56 9.37
C GLU A 231 5.77 -6.41 10.26
N ASP A 232 6.00 -6.04 11.51
CA ASP A 232 4.93 -5.67 12.42
C ASP A 232 4.42 -4.26 12.09
N LEU A 233 3.12 -4.02 12.37
CA LEU A 233 2.56 -2.68 12.28
C LEU A 233 3.14 -1.79 13.38
N VAL A 234 3.90 -0.78 13.00
CA VAL A 234 4.54 0.16 13.91
C VAL A 234 4.27 1.61 13.50
N TYR A 235 4.40 2.51 14.46
CA TYR A 235 4.52 3.94 14.16
C TYR A 235 5.99 4.27 13.97
N GLU A 236 6.29 4.91 12.86
CA GLU A 236 7.62 5.41 12.54
C GLU A 236 7.62 6.94 12.55
N THR A 237 8.75 7.54 12.91
CA THR A 237 8.92 8.99 12.91
C THR A 237 10.18 9.33 12.14
N TRP A 238 10.04 10.14 11.09
CA TRP A 238 11.15 10.71 10.36
C TRP A 238 11.27 12.20 10.69
N VAL A 239 12.50 12.65 10.88
CA VAL A 239 12.79 14.01 11.33
C VAL A 239 13.93 14.58 10.50
N SER A 240 13.76 15.80 10.02
CA SER A 240 14.83 16.58 9.39
C SER A 240 16.00 16.79 10.36
N PRO A 241 17.27 16.56 9.95
CA PRO A 241 18.43 16.87 10.78
C PRO A 241 18.54 18.37 11.06
N GLU A 242 19.09 18.73 12.22
CA GLU A 242 19.35 20.14 12.55
C GLU A 242 20.37 20.82 11.62
N SER A 243 21.24 20.02 11.00
CA SER A 243 22.26 20.47 10.04
C SER A 243 21.69 20.96 8.73
N LEU A 244 20.48 20.51 8.33
CA LEU A 244 19.87 20.75 7.03
C LEU A 244 18.46 21.36 7.15
N LYS A 245 18.38 22.59 7.66
CA LYS A 245 17.06 23.25 7.80
C LYS A 245 16.46 23.70 6.47
N GLY A 246 17.28 24.18 5.55
CA GLY A 246 16.83 24.70 4.27
C GLY A 246 15.86 25.88 4.39
N GLU A 247 15.04 26.09 3.35
CA GLU A 247 13.99 27.14 3.33
C GLU A 247 12.70 26.71 4.04
N ALA A 248 12.40 25.40 4.06
CA ALA A 248 11.22 24.89 4.75
C ALA A 248 11.42 24.77 6.27
N GLY A 249 12.65 24.79 6.77
CA GLY A 249 12.98 24.52 8.15
C GLY A 249 13.00 23.01 8.44
N GLN A 250 13.04 22.65 9.74
CA GLN A 250 12.94 21.25 10.15
C GLN A 250 11.49 20.76 10.08
N VAL A 251 11.29 19.57 9.55
CA VAL A 251 9.99 18.89 9.61
C VAL A 251 10.09 17.59 10.40
N GLU A 252 8.97 17.16 10.94
CA GLU A 252 8.81 15.86 11.58
C GLU A 252 7.53 15.24 11.07
N ILE A 253 7.59 13.99 10.68
CA ILE A 253 6.42 13.24 10.25
C ILE A 253 6.33 11.90 10.98
N LYS A 254 5.19 11.65 11.59
CA LYS A 254 4.87 10.38 12.23
C LYS A 254 3.77 9.69 11.43
N PHE A 255 4.03 8.49 11.00
CA PHE A 255 3.09 7.70 10.20
C PHE A 255 3.08 6.24 10.64
N LYS A 256 2.06 5.53 10.22
CA LYS A 256 1.93 4.11 10.50
C LYS A 256 2.46 3.32 9.30
N ARG A 257 3.32 2.36 9.59
CA ARG A 257 3.92 1.47 8.60
C ARG A 257 3.52 0.04 8.86
#